data_e58215199b0e805c67b3b876d8fc3982
#
_entry.id   e58215199b0e805c67b3b876d8fc3982
#
_cell.length_a   1.000
_cell.length_b   1.000
_cell.length_c   1.000
_cell.angle_alpha   90.00
_cell.angle_beta   90.00
_cell.angle_gamma   90.00
#
_symmetry.space_group_name_H-M   'P 1'
#
loop_
_entity.id
_entity.type
_entity.pdbx_description
1 polymer ?
#
loop_
_entity_poly.entity_id
_entity_poly.type
_entity_poly.pdbx_seq_one_letter_code
_entity_poly.pdbx_strand_id
1 'polypeptide(L)'
;MQKHSSPSKDNAKAGGIKTRKAGSLSPLAKNPCSVGISELIPRIIFGRAAAGRRFEKETSLKSGSRYKVGDNDRRPWGTWHVLDIGDRHVVKRIVVNPGERLSLQYHNHRSERWTTVSGHGIAEIDGTEHPLQLGHTVDIPLKATHRVSCTGDTPLVFIEIQYGELLDENDIIRLSDDYNRV
;
A
#
# COMPACT_ATOMS: atom_id res chain seq x y z
N MET A 1 -9.29 36.32 61.40
CA MET A 1 -10.22 35.34 62.05
C MET A 1 -10.08 34.03 61.29
N GLN A 2 -9.61 33.06 62.04
CA GLN A 2 -9.36 31.64 61.64
C GLN A 2 -10.69 30.93 61.34
N LYS A 3 -10.64 29.92 60.44
CA LYS A 3 -11.09 28.56 60.79
C LYS A 3 -10.58 27.54 59.78
N HIS A 4 -9.73 26.69 60.30
CA HIS A 4 -9.34 25.38 59.79
C HIS A 4 -10.53 24.43 59.72
N SER A 5 -10.54 23.53 58.77
CA SER A 5 -11.01 22.16 59.00
C SER A 5 -10.33 21.19 58.04
N SER A 6 -9.63 20.25 58.63
CA SER A 6 -8.94 19.11 58.02
C SER A 6 -9.86 17.89 57.98
N PRO A 7 -9.34 16.69 57.60
CA PRO A 7 -9.85 15.85 56.52
C PRO A 7 -10.65 14.64 57.02
N SER A 8 -11.40 14.01 56.12
CA SER A 8 -12.03 12.73 56.38
C SER A 8 -11.28 11.60 55.60
N LYS A 9 -10.77 10.64 56.36
CA LYS A 9 -10.29 9.34 55.95
C LYS A 9 -11.47 8.37 55.84
N ASP A 10 -11.17 7.28 55.12
CA ASP A 10 -11.81 5.97 55.03
C ASP A 10 -12.54 5.73 53.70
N ASN A 11 -12.21 4.75 52.89
CA ASN A 11 -12.18 3.32 53.18
C ASN A 11 -11.57 2.56 51.96
N ALA A 12 -10.54 1.81 52.21
CA ALA A 12 -10.03 0.79 51.29
C ALA A 12 -10.97 -0.42 51.25
N LYS A 13 -11.42 -0.80 50.07
CA LYS A 13 -11.97 -2.14 49.86
C LYS A 13 -11.08 -2.87 48.82
N ALA A 14 -10.33 -3.83 49.35
CA ALA A 14 -9.60 -4.83 48.59
C ALA A 14 -10.63 -5.76 47.87
N GLY A 15 -10.61 -5.73 46.53
CA GLY A 15 -11.37 -6.64 45.67
C GLY A 15 -10.44 -7.72 45.11
N GLY A 16 -10.64 -8.96 45.55
CA GLY A 16 -9.80 -10.12 45.28
C GLY A 16 -9.60 -10.45 43.80
N ILE A 17 -8.37 -10.76 43.49
CA ILE A 17 -7.93 -11.31 42.20
C ILE A 17 -8.41 -12.75 42.11
N LYS A 18 -9.38 -13.03 41.22
CA LYS A 18 -9.76 -14.40 40.84
C LYS A 18 -8.78 -14.88 39.75
N THR A 19 -7.87 -15.73 40.12
CA THR A 19 -7.05 -16.52 39.21
C THR A 19 -7.95 -17.45 38.39
N ARG A 20 -8.03 -17.28 37.10
CA ARG A 20 -8.62 -18.24 36.17
C ARG A 20 -7.61 -19.34 35.88
N LYS A 21 -8.00 -20.59 36.17
CA LYS A 21 -7.26 -21.80 35.83
C LYS A 21 -7.04 -21.90 34.33
N ALA A 22 -5.80 -22.25 33.98
CA ALA A 22 -5.38 -22.62 32.64
C ALA A 22 -6.20 -23.79 32.11
N GLY A 23 -6.90 -23.58 30.99
CA GLY A 23 -7.54 -24.63 30.23
C GLY A 23 -6.53 -25.43 29.44
N SER A 24 -6.62 -26.74 29.52
CA SER A 24 -5.79 -27.70 28.82
C SER A 24 -5.86 -27.55 27.30
N LEU A 25 -4.72 -27.48 26.67
CA LEU A 25 -4.57 -27.58 25.22
C LEU A 25 -4.81 -29.02 24.77
N SER A 26 -5.84 -29.26 23.98
CA SER A 26 -6.05 -30.51 23.26
C SER A 26 -5.06 -30.62 22.07
N PRO A 27 -4.57 -31.82 21.73
CA PRO A 27 -3.58 -32.00 20.69
C PRO A 27 -4.19 -31.85 19.29
N LEU A 28 -3.44 -31.15 18.40
CA LEU A 28 -3.74 -30.98 17.00
C LEU A 28 -3.92 -32.32 16.30
N ALA A 29 -5.07 -32.48 15.64
CA ALA A 29 -5.36 -33.57 14.72
C ALA A 29 -4.43 -33.50 13.51
N LYS A 30 -3.72 -34.59 13.28
CA LYS A 30 -2.92 -34.83 12.07
C LYS A 30 -3.88 -35.15 10.92
N ASN A 31 -3.94 -34.28 9.91
CA ASN A 31 -4.59 -34.60 8.65
C ASN A 31 -3.61 -35.35 7.73
N PRO A 32 -3.93 -36.57 7.30
CA PRO A 32 -3.21 -37.20 6.22
C PRO A 32 -3.95 -36.92 4.90
N CYS A 33 -3.48 -36.00 4.11
CA CYS A 33 -3.85 -35.89 2.70
C CYS A 33 -2.65 -36.25 1.82
N SER A 34 -2.42 -37.55 1.70
CA SER A 34 -1.69 -38.11 0.57
C SER A 34 -2.71 -38.65 -0.44
N VAL A 35 -3.06 -37.83 -1.41
CA VAL A 35 -3.76 -38.30 -2.60
C VAL A 35 -2.72 -38.40 -3.71
N GLY A 36 -2.35 -39.63 -4.00
CA GLY A 36 -1.57 -39.99 -5.16
C GLY A 36 -2.38 -39.74 -6.44
N ILE A 37 -1.84 -38.88 -7.32
CA ILE A 37 -2.35 -38.75 -8.67
C ILE A 37 -1.33 -39.45 -9.56
N SER A 38 -1.57 -40.73 -9.78
CA SER A 38 -0.98 -41.47 -10.90
C SER A 38 -2.04 -41.62 -11.99
N GLU A 39 -1.61 -41.33 -13.20
CA GLU A 39 -2.19 -41.75 -14.49
C GLU A 39 -3.45 -41.00 -14.98
N LEU A 40 -3.21 -40.17 -15.98
CA LEU A 40 -3.76 -40.28 -17.36
C LEU A 40 -3.26 -39.10 -18.21
N ILE A 41 -2.13 -39.31 -18.88
CA ILE A 41 -1.71 -38.44 -19.98
C ILE A 41 -2.21 -39.07 -21.28
N PRO A 42 -3.13 -38.48 -22.03
CA PRO A 42 -3.43 -38.94 -23.37
C PRO A 42 -2.27 -38.55 -24.32
N ARG A 43 -1.72 -39.54 -24.98
CA ARG A 43 -0.76 -39.40 -26.12
C ARG A 43 -1.43 -38.54 -27.19
N ILE A 44 -0.98 -37.32 -27.38
CA ILE A 44 -1.30 -36.52 -28.56
C ILE A 44 -0.34 -36.92 -29.66
N ILE A 45 -0.91 -37.51 -30.71
CA ILE A 45 -0.27 -37.89 -31.97
C ILE A 45 0.15 -36.58 -32.68
N PHE A 46 1.46 -36.46 -32.97
CA PHE A 46 1.97 -35.39 -33.82
C PHE A 46 1.51 -35.59 -35.27
N GLY A 47 0.50 -34.84 -35.67
CA GLY A 47 0.16 -34.63 -37.08
C GLY A 47 1.03 -33.50 -37.64
N ARG A 48 1.85 -33.81 -38.64
CA ARG A 48 2.53 -32.81 -39.48
C ARG A 48 1.47 -32.03 -40.28
N ALA A 49 1.46 -30.73 -40.11
CA ALA A 49 0.89 -29.81 -41.10
C ALA A 49 1.73 -28.54 -41.16
N ALA A 50 2.32 -28.37 -42.33
CA ALA A 50 3.02 -27.17 -42.73
C ALA A 50 2.03 -26.03 -42.95
N ALA A 51 2.35 -24.85 -42.47
CA ALA A 51 2.09 -23.56 -43.16
C ALA A 51 2.65 -22.45 -42.28
N GLY A 52 3.69 -21.80 -42.76
CA GLY A 52 4.26 -20.63 -42.15
C GLY A 52 3.23 -19.50 -41.97
N ARG A 53 2.84 -19.24 -40.74
CA ARG A 53 2.38 -17.92 -40.33
C ARG A 53 3.56 -17.24 -39.67
N ARG A 54 4.09 -16.27 -40.41
CA ARG A 54 5.00 -15.24 -39.88
C ARG A 54 4.27 -14.59 -38.73
N PHE A 55 4.62 -14.97 -37.51
CA PHE A 55 4.23 -14.18 -36.34
C PHE A 55 4.92 -12.84 -36.52
N GLU A 56 4.14 -11.84 -36.85
CA GLU A 56 4.59 -10.47 -36.74
C GLU A 56 5.07 -10.28 -35.32
N LYS A 57 6.30 -9.84 -35.22
CA LYS A 57 6.97 -9.50 -33.99
C LYS A 57 6.16 -8.38 -33.37
N GLU A 58 5.24 -8.71 -32.46
CA GLU A 58 4.69 -7.73 -31.54
C GLU A 58 5.88 -7.00 -30.96
N THR A 59 5.96 -5.73 -31.24
CA THR A 59 6.92 -4.81 -30.64
C THR A 59 6.64 -4.87 -29.14
N SER A 60 7.39 -5.73 -28.45
CA SER A 60 7.45 -5.76 -27.01
C SER A 60 7.74 -4.32 -26.58
N LEU A 61 6.72 -3.62 -26.12
CA LEU A 61 6.88 -2.43 -25.30
C LEU A 61 7.87 -2.84 -24.22
N LYS A 62 9.05 -2.25 -24.22
CA LYS A 62 10.06 -2.52 -23.21
C LYS A 62 9.45 -2.13 -21.89
N SER A 63 8.87 -3.11 -21.20
CA SER A 63 8.51 -3.04 -19.80
C SER A 63 9.79 -2.66 -19.05
N GLY A 64 9.82 -1.46 -18.47
CA GLY A 64 10.98 -1.01 -17.75
C GLY A 64 10.67 0.29 -17.03
N SER A 65 11.01 0.36 -15.77
CA SER A 65 11.02 1.61 -15.03
C SER A 65 12.14 2.50 -15.55
N ARG A 66 11.85 3.80 -15.69
CA ARG A 66 12.89 4.83 -15.95
C ARG A 66 13.59 5.29 -14.68
N TYR A 67 13.12 4.84 -13.52
CA TYR A 67 13.72 5.14 -12.23
C TYR A 67 14.97 4.31 -11.98
N LYS A 68 15.81 4.84 -11.07
CA LYS A 68 16.92 4.11 -10.44
C LYS A 68 16.73 4.11 -8.94
N VAL A 69 17.18 3.06 -8.27
CA VAL A 69 17.21 3.04 -6.80
C VAL A 69 18.05 4.22 -6.29
N GLY A 70 17.49 4.98 -5.35
CA GLY A 70 18.08 6.20 -4.82
C GLY A 70 17.65 7.47 -5.53
N ASP A 71 16.95 7.40 -6.67
CA ASP A 71 16.33 8.58 -7.27
C ASP A 71 15.39 9.24 -6.26
N ASN A 72 15.43 10.57 -6.23
CA ASN A 72 14.60 11.36 -5.34
C ASN A 72 14.37 12.76 -5.93
N ASP A 73 13.32 13.42 -5.47
CA ASP A 73 13.07 14.81 -5.82
C ASP A 73 12.32 15.53 -4.69
N ARG A 74 12.49 16.85 -4.65
CA ARG A 74 11.77 17.74 -3.78
C ARG A 74 10.67 18.45 -4.57
N ARG A 75 9.46 18.33 -4.08
CA ARG A 75 8.26 18.97 -4.62
C ARG A 75 7.73 19.99 -3.61
N PRO A 76 6.87 20.94 -4.01
CA PRO A 76 6.28 21.89 -3.06
C PRO A 76 5.58 21.19 -1.88
N TRP A 77 4.92 20.05 -2.12
CA TRP A 77 4.22 19.28 -1.11
C TRP A 77 5.12 18.39 -0.23
N GLY A 78 6.40 18.19 -0.57
CA GLY A 78 7.29 17.31 0.18
C GLY A 78 8.36 16.65 -0.67
N THR A 79 8.59 15.34 -0.47
CA THR A 79 9.65 14.59 -1.19
C THR A 79 9.21 13.18 -1.53
N TRP A 80 9.84 12.61 -2.57
CA TRP A 80 9.80 11.19 -2.84
C TRP A 80 11.19 10.61 -3.03
N HIS A 81 11.36 9.33 -2.71
CA HIS A 81 12.60 8.57 -2.88
C HIS A 81 12.28 7.18 -3.39
N VAL A 82 13.02 6.71 -4.40
CA VAL A 82 12.94 5.34 -4.90
C VAL A 82 13.76 4.43 -4.00
N LEU A 83 13.12 3.43 -3.43
CA LEU A 83 13.73 2.48 -2.49
C LEU A 83 14.09 1.17 -3.17
N ASP A 84 13.27 0.71 -4.11
CA ASP A 84 13.47 -0.56 -4.82
C ASP A 84 12.80 -0.54 -6.20
N ILE A 85 13.32 -1.35 -7.12
CA ILE A 85 12.82 -1.49 -8.49
C ILE A 85 12.93 -2.95 -8.92
N GLY A 86 11.84 -3.49 -9.45
CA GLY A 86 11.81 -4.78 -10.12
C GLY A 86 11.22 -4.68 -11.52
N ASP A 87 11.01 -5.82 -12.16
CA ASP A 87 10.55 -5.89 -13.55
C ASP A 87 9.19 -5.19 -13.76
N ARG A 88 8.31 -5.25 -12.78
CA ARG A 88 6.94 -4.72 -12.84
C ARG A 88 6.54 -3.92 -11.60
N HIS A 89 7.50 -3.46 -10.80
CA HIS A 89 7.20 -2.63 -9.63
C HIS A 89 8.28 -1.60 -9.38
N VAL A 90 7.87 -0.52 -8.72
CA VAL A 90 8.73 0.48 -8.09
C VAL A 90 8.21 0.71 -6.68
N VAL A 91 9.12 0.76 -5.71
CA VAL A 91 8.81 1.11 -4.33
C VAL A 91 9.36 2.49 -4.04
N LYS A 92 8.48 3.39 -3.56
CA LYS A 92 8.88 4.74 -3.15
C LYS A 92 8.51 5.00 -1.70
N ARG A 93 9.31 5.84 -1.06
CA ARG A 93 8.96 6.50 0.19
C ARG A 93 8.49 7.92 -0.14
N ILE A 94 7.28 8.23 0.24
CA ILE A 94 6.69 9.55 0.05
C ILE A 94 6.59 10.24 1.40
N VAL A 95 6.94 11.52 1.43
CA VAL A 95 6.81 12.40 2.60
C VAL A 95 5.99 13.62 2.18
N VAL A 96 4.85 13.83 2.81
CA VAL A 96 3.98 15.00 2.58
C VAL A 96 4.06 15.91 3.79
N ASN A 97 4.40 17.18 3.57
CA ASN A 97 4.51 18.18 4.63
C ASN A 97 3.14 18.47 5.26
N PRO A 98 3.09 18.93 6.54
CA PRO A 98 1.86 19.34 7.18
C PRO A 98 1.10 20.39 6.36
N GLY A 99 -0.21 20.16 6.17
CA GLY A 99 -1.09 21.06 5.40
C GLY A 99 -0.97 20.95 3.88
N GLU A 100 0.00 20.19 3.38
CA GLU A 100 0.24 20.03 1.94
C GLU A 100 -0.51 18.81 1.39
N ARG A 101 -0.69 18.79 0.05
CA ARG A 101 -1.31 17.68 -0.66
C ARG A 101 -0.73 17.49 -2.07
N LEU A 102 -0.83 16.29 -2.59
CA LEU A 102 -0.50 15.97 -3.97
C LEU A 102 -1.61 16.45 -4.92
N SER A 103 -1.29 16.53 -6.22
CA SER A 103 -2.29 16.74 -7.26
C SER A 103 -3.38 15.65 -7.23
N LEU A 104 -4.60 16.01 -7.59
CA LEU A 104 -5.60 15.01 -8.00
C LEU A 104 -5.18 14.48 -9.37
N GLN A 105 -4.94 13.18 -9.45
CA GLN A 105 -4.31 12.56 -10.62
C GLN A 105 -4.80 11.12 -10.83
N TYR A 106 -4.49 10.55 -11.99
CA TYR A 106 -4.65 9.13 -12.27
C TYR A 106 -3.52 8.63 -13.16
N HIS A 107 -3.42 7.29 -13.31
CA HIS A 107 -2.42 6.62 -14.13
C HIS A 107 -3.07 5.67 -15.13
N ASN A 108 -2.54 5.62 -16.35
CA ASN A 108 -3.07 4.75 -17.40
C ASN A 108 -2.47 3.35 -17.40
N HIS A 109 -1.26 3.18 -16.82
CA HIS A 109 -0.48 1.95 -16.99
C HIS A 109 -0.03 1.29 -15.69
N ARG A 110 -0.34 1.91 -14.52
CA ARG A 110 0.01 1.37 -13.22
C ARG A 110 -1.12 1.50 -12.20
N SER A 111 -1.11 0.59 -11.25
CA SER A 111 -1.86 0.68 -9.99
C SER A 111 -0.88 0.99 -8.86
N GLU A 112 -1.40 1.42 -7.71
CA GLU A 112 -0.57 1.74 -6.56
C GLU A 112 -1.15 1.13 -5.28
N ARG A 113 -0.27 0.84 -4.33
CA ARG A 113 -0.63 0.52 -2.96
C ARG A 113 0.17 1.41 -2.02
N TRP A 114 -0.52 2.08 -1.11
CA TRP A 114 0.11 2.94 -0.11
C TRP A 114 -0.05 2.34 1.28
N THR A 115 1.04 2.29 2.04
CA THR A 115 1.02 1.90 3.45
C THR A 115 1.60 3.03 4.28
N THR A 116 0.79 3.59 5.18
CA THR A 116 1.21 4.69 6.06
C THR A 116 2.15 4.18 7.14
N VAL A 117 3.29 4.85 7.29
CA VAL A 117 4.32 4.49 8.28
C VAL A 117 4.53 5.57 9.35
N SER A 118 4.03 6.79 9.11
CA SER A 118 4.08 7.88 10.10
C SER A 118 3.12 9.01 9.72
N GLY A 119 2.66 9.78 10.70
CA GLY A 119 1.79 10.93 10.51
C GLY A 119 0.33 10.55 10.28
N HIS A 120 -0.47 11.57 9.89
CA HIS A 120 -1.90 11.44 9.62
C HIS A 120 -2.27 12.17 8.34
N GLY A 121 -3.21 11.61 7.59
CA GLY A 121 -3.67 12.19 6.35
C GLY A 121 -4.98 11.61 5.86
N ILE A 122 -5.36 11.99 4.66
CA ILE A 122 -6.52 11.48 3.94
C ILE A 122 -6.09 11.13 2.53
N ALA A 123 -6.37 9.91 2.08
CA ALA A 123 -6.35 9.55 0.67
C ALA A 123 -7.76 9.73 0.10
N GLU A 124 -7.90 10.50 -0.96
CA GLU A 124 -9.10 10.60 -1.76
C GLU A 124 -8.93 9.66 -2.96
N ILE A 125 -9.84 8.69 -3.13
CA ILE A 125 -9.82 7.72 -4.24
C ILE A 125 -11.20 7.69 -4.85
N ASP A 126 -11.32 8.06 -6.13
CA ASP A 126 -12.59 8.21 -6.85
C ASP A 126 -13.66 8.99 -6.06
N GLY A 127 -13.21 10.08 -5.41
CA GLY A 127 -14.06 10.95 -4.59
C GLY A 127 -14.42 10.40 -3.22
N THR A 128 -13.90 9.24 -2.83
CA THR A 128 -14.11 8.67 -1.50
C THR A 128 -12.88 8.93 -0.62
N GLU A 129 -13.10 9.41 0.59
CA GLU A 129 -12.04 9.69 1.55
C GLU A 129 -11.72 8.46 2.41
N HIS A 130 -10.43 8.16 2.53
CA HIS A 130 -9.87 7.09 3.33
C HIS A 130 -8.87 7.67 4.34
N PRO A 131 -9.17 7.65 5.65
CA PRO A 131 -8.23 8.12 6.66
C PRO A 131 -6.93 7.32 6.65
N LEU A 132 -5.80 8.03 6.73
CA LEU A 132 -4.47 7.46 6.78
C LEU A 132 -3.84 7.70 8.15
N GLN A 133 -3.43 6.62 8.81
CA GLN A 133 -2.65 6.63 10.05
C GLN A 133 -1.73 5.42 10.06
N LEU A 134 -0.81 5.34 11.02
CA LEU A 134 0.17 4.26 11.12
C LEU A 134 -0.45 2.88 10.87
N GLY A 135 0.08 2.15 9.90
CA GLY A 135 -0.34 0.81 9.51
C GLY A 135 -1.53 0.74 8.55
N HIS A 136 -2.22 1.86 8.29
CA HIS A 136 -3.30 1.86 7.28
C HIS A 136 -2.74 1.69 5.88
N THR A 137 -3.45 0.89 5.09
CA THR A 137 -3.13 0.62 3.69
C THR A 137 -4.32 0.92 2.81
N VAL A 138 -4.09 1.54 1.66
CA VAL A 138 -5.07 1.76 0.61
C VAL A 138 -4.55 1.25 -0.72
N ASP A 139 -5.46 0.72 -1.54
CA ASP A 139 -5.19 0.32 -2.91
C ASP A 139 -5.77 1.36 -3.87
N ILE A 140 -4.99 1.76 -4.87
CA ILE A 140 -5.38 2.64 -5.95
C ILE A 140 -5.41 1.81 -7.24
N PRO A 141 -6.61 1.46 -7.73
CA PRO A 141 -6.76 0.73 -8.97
C PRO A 141 -6.24 1.50 -10.19
N LEU A 142 -5.95 0.77 -11.25
CA LEU A 142 -5.65 1.37 -12.56
C LEU A 142 -6.73 2.39 -12.94
N LYS A 143 -6.31 3.59 -13.34
CA LYS A 143 -7.15 4.73 -13.74
C LYS A 143 -8.04 5.34 -12.64
N ALA A 144 -8.00 4.85 -11.41
CA ALA A 144 -8.69 5.51 -10.31
C ALA A 144 -8.10 6.91 -10.07
N THR A 145 -8.95 7.91 -9.94
CA THR A 145 -8.53 9.26 -9.57
C THR A 145 -8.16 9.27 -8.11
N HIS A 146 -7.03 9.89 -7.77
CA HIS A 146 -6.56 9.87 -6.39
C HIS A 146 -5.68 11.08 -6.05
N ARG A 147 -5.66 11.40 -4.77
CA ARG A 147 -4.68 12.29 -4.14
C ARG A 147 -4.49 11.95 -2.68
N VAL A 148 -3.44 12.45 -2.07
CA VAL A 148 -3.20 12.36 -0.63
C VAL A 148 -2.99 13.76 -0.06
N SER A 149 -3.54 13.99 1.13
CA SER A 149 -3.38 15.22 1.90
C SER A 149 -2.83 14.90 3.29
N CYS A 150 -1.84 15.66 3.75
CA CYS A 150 -1.38 15.58 5.14
C CYS A 150 -2.28 16.46 6.02
N THR A 151 -2.99 15.86 6.97
CA THR A 151 -3.94 16.56 7.87
C THR A 151 -3.42 16.67 9.30
N GLY A 152 -2.25 16.09 9.59
CA GLY A 152 -1.61 16.17 10.90
C GLY A 152 -0.61 17.33 11.00
N ASP A 153 -0.12 17.59 12.21
CA ASP A 153 0.91 18.61 12.51
C ASP A 153 2.34 18.11 12.21
N THR A 154 2.48 16.84 11.89
CA THR A 154 3.75 16.21 11.50
C THR A 154 3.65 15.65 10.09
N PRO A 155 4.76 15.51 9.35
CA PRO A 155 4.73 14.97 8.00
C PRO A 155 4.06 13.60 7.94
N LEU A 156 3.18 13.43 6.95
CA LEU A 156 2.65 12.13 6.58
C LEU A 156 3.72 11.40 5.77
N VAL A 157 4.06 10.18 6.19
CA VAL A 157 5.00 9.31 5.48
C VAL A 157 4.33 8.00 5.12
N PHE A 158 4.41 7.61 3.88
CA PHE A 158 3.93 6.29 3.44
C PHE A 158 4.88 5.64 2.44
N ILE A 159 4.80 4.33 2.36
CA ILE A 159 5.46 3.52 1.35
C ILE A 159 4.45 3.28 0.23
N GLU A 160 4.84 3.67 -0.97
CA GLU A 160 4.09 3.48 -2.20
C GLU A 160 4.71 2.34 -2.99
N ILE A 161 3.90 1.38 -3.37
CA ILE A 161 4.27 0.33 -4.31
C ILE A 161 3.50 0.60 -5.59
N GLN A 162 4.20 1.00 -6.64
CA GLN A 162 3.68 1.09 -8.00
C GLN A 162 3.87 -0.23 -8.70
N TYR A 163 2.87 -0.73 -9.41
CA TYR A 163 2.97 -1.97 -10.18
C TYR A 163 2.16 -1.89 -11.47
N GLY A 164 2.77 -2.31 -12.58
CA GLY A 164 2.17 -2.19 -13.90
C GLY A 164 3.15 -2.45 -15.03
N GLU A 165 2.74 -2.07 -16.23
CA GLU A 165 3.54 -2.28 -17.45
C GLU A 165 4.45 -1.09 -17.76
N LEU A 166 4.04 0.11 -17.37
CA LEU A 166 4.82 1.34 -17.54
C LEU A 166 4.92 2.06 -16.19
N LEU A 167 6.15 2.18 -15.69
CA LEU A 167 6.48 2.81 -14.41
C LEU A 167 7.33 4.06 -14.67
N ASP A 168 6.65 5.17 -14.99
CA ASP A 168 7.26 6.43 -15.43
C ASP A 168 6.52 7.62 -14.83
N GLU A 169 7.22 8.70 -14.51
CA GLU A 169 6.61 9.97 -14.08
C GLU A 169 5.70 10.58 -15.15
N ASN A 170 5.94 10.28 -16.44
CA ASN A 170 5.10 10.76 -17.53
C ASN A 170 3.71 10.07 -17.59
N ASP A 171 3.48 8.99 -16.82
CA ASP A 171 2.17 8.37 -16.66
C ASP A 171 1.29 9.06 -15.60
N ILE A 172 1.65 10.28 -15.19
CA ILE A 172 0.85 11.08 -14.26
C ILE A 172 -0.04 12.03 -15.05
N ILE A 173 -1.35 11.76 -15.06
CA ILE A 173 -2.35 12.66 -15.63
C ILE A 173 -2.95 13.47 -14.48
N ARG A 174 -2.64 14.78 -14.43
CA ARG A 174 -3.14 15.67 -13.37
C ARG A 174 -4.46 16.29 -13.77
N LEU A 175 -5.45 16.22 -12.89
CA LEU A 175 -6.77 16.83 -13.06
C LEU A 175 -6.87 18.17 -12.31
N SER A 176 -6.20 18.27 -11.17
CA SER A 176 -6.13 19.49 -10.36
C SER A 176 -4.82 19.50 -9.58
N ASP A 177 -4.17 20.66 -9.49
CA ASP A 177 -2.89 20.83 -8.82
C ASP A 177 -2.78 22.24 -8.21
N ASP A 178 -2.42 22.30 -6.94
CA ASP A 178 -2.31 23.58 -6.19
C ASP A 178 -1.02 24.34 -6.54
N TYR A 179 -0.12 23.73 -7.30
CA TYR A 179 1.23 24.25 -7.60
C TYR A 179 1.44 24.60 -9.08
N ASN A 180 0.35 24.72 -9.84
CA ASN A 180 0.35 25.12 -11.26
C ASN A 180 1.21 24.19 -12.15
N ARG A 181 1.15 22.87 -11.95
CA ARG A 181 1.84 21.86 -12.78
C ARG A 181 0.91 21.16 -13.78
N VAL A 182 -0.29 21.64 -13.98
CA VAL A 182 -1.27 21.21 -15.01
C VAL A 182 -1.15 22.03 -16.26
#